data_70b5c46cdfda6a73d11863018052ffdd
#
_entry.id   70b5c46cdfda6a73d11863018052ffdd
#
_cell.length_a   1.000
_cell.length_b   1.000
_cell.length_c   1.000
_cell.angle_alpha   90.00
_cell.angle_beta   90.00
_cell.angle_gamma   90.00
#
_symmetry.space_group_name_H-M   'P 1'
#
loop_
_entity.id
_entity.type
_entity.pdbx_description
1 polymer ?
#
loop_
_entity_poly.entity_id
_entity_poly.type
_entity_poly.pdbx_seq_one_letter_code
_entity_poly.pdbx_strand_id
1 'polypeptide(L)'
;MSLDFPRQKLGHFPTPIEFLKNISNHLGGPKIYIKRDDCTGLATGGNKTRKLEYLMPDAIKNKATKIITVGAVQSNHARQTAAACALLNLRCLIVLEERLENAPMAYKKSGNVFLDKLFGAEIVVCPKNRDVKEYAEELMVKCKSNGEIPYFIPVGGSNEIGELGYIECMREISQESKNNKFTHVILASGSGGTHSGSIVGKIYYKYNINVIGISVKDKKIDQEHKVFNLAKKCCDYIKIPYPKRDEIIVFDNYVGQGYGVPTEGMKEAVKLMATKEAILLDPVYSGKSFNGLVDLVNKKYFKDTDRLLFIHTGGAVSLHAYEWAFQ
;
A
#
# COMPACT_ATOMS: atom_id res chain seq x y z
N MET A 1 20.07 -10.85 -9.42
CA MET A 1 20.76 -10.21 -8.26
C MET A 1 19.69 -9.85 -7.23
N SER A 2 19.93 -10.06 -5.95
CA SER A 2 19.10 -9.51 -4.87
C SER A 2 19.55 -8.08 -4.56
N LEU A 3 18.66 -7.26 -3.99
CA LEU A 3 19.07 -5.97 -3.45
C LEU A 3 20.02 -6.19 -2.26
N ASP A 4 21.13 -5.48 -2.24
CA ASP A 4 22.12 -5.54 -1.15
C ASP A 4 21.88 -4.38 -0.16
N PHE A 5 20.78 -4.46 0.56
CA PHE A 5 20.39 -3.50 1.59
C PHE A 5 19.98 -4.24 2.88
N PRO A 6 20.27 -3.66 4.06
CA PRO A 6 19.82 -4.24 5.33
C PRO A 6 18.31 -4.49 5.33
N ARG A 7 17.94 -5.72 5.68
CA ARG A 7 16.55 -6.16 5.70
C ARG A 7 16.22 -6.92 6.98
N GLN A 8 15.19 -6.48 7.68
CA GLN A 8 14.64 -7.16 8.86
C GLN A 8 13.49 -8.07 8.43
N LYS A 9 13.58 -9.36 8.71
CA LYS A 9 12.46 -10.27 8.42
C LYS A 9 11.28 -9.95 9.33
N LEU A 10 10.19 -9.48 8.74
CA LEU A 10 8.93 -9.16 9.44
C LEU A 10 7.75 -9.98 8.92
N GLY A 11 7.84 -10.49 7.71
CA GLY A 11 6.74 -11.18 7.04
C GLY A 11 7.14 -12.49 6.38
N HIS A 12 6.15 -13.08 5.70
CA HIS A 12 6.29 -14.32 4.94
C HIS A 12 6.45 -13.99 3.46
N PHE A 13 7.64 -14.27 2.91
CA PHE A 13 7.98 -14.01 1.52
C PHE A 13 8.69 -15.20 0.87
N PRO A 14 8.53 -15.45 -0.44
CA PRO A 14 7.64 -14.70 -1.36
C PRO A 14 6.15 -14.92 -1.04
N THR A 15 5.30 -13.91 -1.32
CA THR A 15 3.85 -14.10 -1.21
C THR A 15 3.33 -14.89 -2.43
N PRO A 16 2.25 -15.67 -2.28
CA PRO A 16 1.70 -16.45 -3.38
C PRO A 16 1.24 -15.58 -4.57
N ILE A 17 1.28 -16.17 -5.77
CA ILE A 17 0.57 -15.71 -6.95
C ILE A 17 -0.45 -16.78 -7.34
N GLU A 18 -1.72 -16.42 -7.39
CA GLU A 18 -2.83 -17.32 -7.63
C GLU A 18 -3.62 -16.91 -8.89
N PHE A 19 -4.12 -17.89 -9.63
CA PHE A 19 -5.00 -17.63 -10.76
C PHE A 19 -6.43 -17.42 -10.29
N LEU A 20 -7.02 -16.25 -10.57
CA LEU A 20 -8.42 -15.94 -10.27
C LEU A 20 -9.33 -16.56 -11.34
N LYS A 21 -9.59 -17.86 -11.22
CA LYS A 21 -10.31 -18.63 -12.23
C LYS A 21 -11.74 -18.15 -12.42
N ASN A 22 -12.47 -17.96 -11.31
CA ASN A 22 -13.89 -17.61 -11.37
C ASN A 22 -14.09 -16.17 -11.84
N ILE A 23 -13.21 -15.25 -11.42
CA ILE A 23 -13.19 -13.85 -11.89
C ILE A 23 -12.86 -13.80 -13.38
N SER A 24 -11.81 -14.51 -13.83
CA SER A 24 -11.43 -14.54 -15.27
C SER A 24 -12.55 -15.08 -16.15
N ASN A 25 -13.22 -16.14 -15.71
CA ASN A 25 -14.38 -16.69 -16.43
C ASN A 25 -15.59 -15.75 -16.41
N HIS A 26 -15.81 -15.04 -15.31
CA HIS A 26 -16.94 -14.12 -15.16
C HIS A 26 -16.79 -12.87 -16.05
N LEU A 27 -15.59 -12.31 -16.13
CA LEU A 27 -15.32 -11.09 -16.91
C LEU A 27 -15.10 -11.39 -18.40
N GLY A 28 -14.60 -12.59 -18.70
CA GLY A 28 -14.11 -12.92 -20.05
C GLY A 28 -12.82 -12.13 -20.39
N GLY A 29 -12.20 -12.43 -21.54
CA GLY A 29 -11.01 -11.73 -22.00
C GLY A 29 -9.71 -12.19 -21.31
N PRO A 30 -8.87 -11.26 -20.76
CA PRO A 30 -7.56 -11.58 -20.24
C PRO A 30 -7.61 -12.49 -19.00
N LYS A 31 -6.57 -13.33 -18.84
CA LYS A 31 -6.40 -14.08 -17.59
C LYS A 31 -5.94 -13.19 -16.46
N ILE A 32 -6.61 -13.26 -15.32
CA ILE A 32 -6.35 -12.43 -14.15
C ILE A 32 -5.75 -13.27 -13.03
N TYR A 33 -4.64 -12.81 -12.50
CA TYR A 33 -3.93 -13.40 -11.37
C TYR A 33 -3.87 -12.38 -10.23
N ILE A 34 -3.64 -12.87 -9.00
CA ILE A 34 -3.52 -12.05 -7.81
C ILE A 34 -2.21 -12.34 -7.07
N LYS A 35 -1.47 -11.28 -6.75
CA LYS A 35 -0.32 -11.33 -5.83
C LYS A 35 -0.81 -11.08 -4.42
N ARG A 36 -0.69 -12.08 -3.54
CA ARG A 36 -1.29 -12.12 -2.20
C ARG A 36 -0.44 -11.38 -1.15
N ASP A 37 -0.23 -10.06 -1.35
CA ASP A 37 0.46 -9.26 -0.35
C ASP A 37 -0.39 -9.01 0.91
N ASP A 38 -1.67 -9.36 0.90
CA ASP A 38 -2.52 -9.51 2.07
C ASP A 38 -2.03 -10.63 3.00
N CYS A 39 -1.32 -11.65 2.49
CA CYS A 39 -0.80 -12.79 3.23
C CYS A 39 0.63 -12.60 3.75
N THR A 40 1.13 -11.37 3.88
CA THR A 40 2.49 -11.12 4.40
C THR A 40 2.66 -11.44 5.88
N GLY A 41 1.61 -11.70 6.62
CA GLY A 41 1.63 -12.24 7.99
C GLY A 41 1.63 -11.20 9.10
N LEU A 42 2.50 -10.18 9.06
CA LEU A 42 2.59 -9.18 10.13
C LEU A 42 1.25 -8.47 10.38
N ALA A 43 0.67 -8.66 11.56
CA ALA A 43 -0.59 -8.03 11.96
C ALA A 43 -1.70 -8.17 10.90
N THR A 44 -2.04 -9.40 10.52
CA THR A 44 -2.98 -9.70 9.44
C THR A 44 -2.51 -9.34 8.01
N GLY A 45 -1.23 -9.03 7.85
CA GLY A 45 -0.62 -8.81 6.53
C GLY A 45 -0.90 -7.46 5.88
N GLY A 46 -0.33 -7.29 4.71
CA GLY A 46 -0.46 -6.12 3.85
C GLY A 46 0.87 -5.62 3.29
N ASN A 47 0.77 -4.76 2.29
CA ASN A 47 1.90 -4.24 1.52
C ASN A 47 2.94 -3.44 2.34
N LYS A 48 2.57 -2.96 3.52
CA LYS A 48 3.48 -2.15 4.35
C LYS A 48 4.55 -3.00 5.03
N THR A 49 4.28 -4.28 5.26
CA THR A 49 5.27 -5.24 5.76
C THR A 49 6.53 -5.24 4.89
N ARG A 50 6.39 -5.26 3.55
CA ARG A 50 7.53 -5.19 2.62
C ARG A 50 8.40 -3.96 2.83
N LYS A 51 7.76 -2.81 3.02
CA LYS A 51 8.44 -1.52 3.22
C LYS A 51 9.11 -1.44 4.58
N LEU A 52 8.43 -1.90 5.62
CA LEU A 52 8.93 -1.91 6.99
C LEU A 52 10.13 -2.83 7.14
N GLU A 53 10.26 -3.89 6.35
CA GLU A 53 11.46 -4.75 6.35
C GLU A 53 12.76 -3.98 6.02
N TYR A 54 12.67 -2.83 5.35
CA TYR A 54 13.81 -1.96 5.06
C TYR A 54 13.84 -0.70 5.94
N LEU A 55 12.68 -0.14 6.28
CA LEU A 55 12.58 1.04 7.13
C LEU A 55 13.01 0.77 8.57
N MET A 56 12.68 -0.40 9.11
CA MET A 56 13.03 -0.72 10.50
C MET A 56 14.54 -0.90 10.72
N PRO A 57 15.31 -1.59 9.86
CA PRO A 57 16.76 -1.60 9.97
C PRO A 57 17.39 -0.22 9.88
N ASP A 58 16.87 0.67 9.03
CA ASP A 58 17.37 2.04 8.96
C ASP A 58 17.08 2.82 10.25
N ALA A 59 15.89 2.68 10.82
CA ALA A 59 15.58 3.25 12.13
C ALA A 59 16.51 2.74 13.23
N ILE A 60 16.78 1.43 13.29
CA ILE A 60 17.67 0.80 14.26
C ILE A 60 19.11 1.30 14.07
N LYS A 61 19.59 1.39 12.83
CA LYS A 61 20.92 1.96 12.50
C LYS A 61 21.06 3.39 13.00
N ASN A 62 19.98 4.17 12.94
CA ASN A 62 19.90 5.54 13.47
C ASN A 62 19.65 5.58 14.98
N LYS A 63 19.71 4.44 15.69
CA LYS A 63 19.52 4.33 17.15
C LYS A 63 18.18 4.85 17.64
N ALA A 64 17.14 4.73 16.81
CA ALA A 64 15.80 5.18 17.14
C ALA A 64 15.27 4.47 18.39
N THR A 65 14.73 5.23 19.34
CA THR A 65 14.04 4.73 20.54
C THR A 65 12.53 4.79 20.39
N LYS A 66 12.04 5.61 19.46
CA LYS A 66 10.62 5.79 19.16
C LYS A 66 10.40 5.99 17.66
N ILE A 67 9.50 5.21 17.10
CA ILE A 67 9.02 5.38 15.71
C ILE A 67 7.81 6.32 15.75
N ILE A 68 7.82 7.33 14.87
CA ILE A 68 6.68 8.22 14.67
C ILE A 68 6.18 8.07 13.24
N THR A 69 4.89 7.88 13.08
CA THR A 69 4.27 7.80 11.77
C THR A 69 2.91 8.48 11.74
N VAL A 70 2.42 8.75 10.53
CA VAL A 70 1.16 9.44 10.30
C VAL A 70 0.25 8.63 9.39
N GLY A 71 -1.06 8.74 9.57
CA GLY A 71 -2.04 8.05 8.74
C GLY A 71 -3.46 8.55 8.96
N ALA A 72 -4.39 8.12 8.09
CA ALA A 72 -5.82 8.28 8.36
C ALA A 72 -6.25 7.36 9.52
N VAL A 73 -7.42 7.61 10.10
CA VAL A 73 -7.96 6.82 11.22
C VAL A 73 -7.93 5.31 10.94
N GLN A 74 -8.34 4.85 9.75
CA GLN A 74 -8.26 3.45 9.35
C GLN A 74 -7.02 3.13 8.51
N SER A 75 -5.84 3.57 8.99
CA SER A 75 -4.59 3.37 8.27
C SER A 75 -4.00 1.97 8.43
N ASN A 76 -3.98 1.20 7.34
CA ASN A 76 -3.27 -0.08 7.27
C ASN A 76 -1.75 0.08 7.48
N HIS A 77 -1.22 1.28 7.17
CA HIS A 77 0.19 1.60 7.40
C HIS A 77 0.48 1.77 8.90
N ALA A 78 -0.34 2.53 9.61
CA ALA A 78 -0.22 2.73 11.04
C ALA A 78 -0.21 1.38 11.78
N ARG A 79 -1.21 0.52 11.52
CA ARG A 79 -1.30 -0.82 12.12
C ARG A 79 -0.05 -1.66 11.92
N GLN A 80 0.44 -1.77 10.68
CA GLN A 80 1.62 -2.60 10.41
C GLN A 80 2.89 -1.98 11.02
N THR A 81 2.98 -0.64 11.11
CA THR A 81 4.08 0.04 11.80
C THR A 81 4.03 -0.22 13.30
N ALA A 82 2.85 -0.13 13.94
CA ALA A 82 2.68 -0.46 15.35
C ALA A 82 3.10 -1.90 15.64
N ALA A 83 2.67 -2.86 14.79
CA ALA A 83 3.02 -4.25 14.93
C ALA A 83 4.54 -4.51 14.76
N ALA A 84 5.18 -3.85 13.80
CA ALA A 84 6.62 -3.96 13.62
C ALA A 84 7.39 -3.39 14.82
N CYS A 85 6.91 -2.29 15.40
CA CYS A 85 7.49 -1.71 16.61
C CYS A 85 7.34 -2.66 17.80
N ALA A 86 6.16 -3.25 18.00
CA ALA A 86 5.92 -4.22 19.07
C ALA A 86 6.86 -5.43 18.93
N LEU A 87 7.00 -5.99 17.72
CA LEU A 87 7.88 -7.13 17.46
C LEU A 87 9.37 -6.80 17.73
N LEU A 88 9.79 -5.57 17.47
CA LEU A 88 11.19 -5.12 17.59
C LEU A 88 11.47 -4.39 18.92
N ASN A 89 10.51 -4.39 19.85
CA ASN A 89 10.61 -3.73 21.14
C ASN A 89 10.95 -2.21 21.03
N LEU A 90 10.34 -1.54 20.03
CA LEU A 90 10.44 -0.11 19.82
C LEU A 90 9.14 0.59 20.24
N ARG A 91 9.24 1.79 20.80
CA ARG A 91 8.06 2.61 21.07
C ARG A 91 7.48 3.15 19.78
N CYS A 92 6.15 3.25 19.71
CA CYS A 92 5.43 3.71 18.53
C CYS A 92 4.48 4.85 18.89
N LEU A 93 4.57 5.96 18.18
CA LEU A 93 3.63 7.09 18.22
C LEU A 93 2.98 7.22 16.84
N ILE A 94 1.66 7.14 16.81
CA ILE A 94 0.87 7.29 15.60
C ILE A 94 0.09 8.59 15.65
N VAL A 95 0.26 9.44 14.64
CA VAL A 95 -0.55 10.64 14.47
C VAL A 95 -1.64 10.33 13.44
N LEU A 96 -2.90 10.30 13.89
CA LEU A 96 -4.06 10.01 13.04
C LEU A 96 -4.72 11.29 12.56
N GLU A 97 -5.06 11.31 11.28
CA GLU A 97 -5.82 12.37 10.62
C GLU A 97 -7.26 11.92 10.34
N GLU A 98 -8.24 12.67 10.81
CA GLU A 98 -9.65 12.43 10.49
C GLU A 98 -9.96 12.97 9.09
N ARG A 99 -10.06 12.07 8.10
CA ARG A 99 -10.33 12.39 6.69
C ARG A 99 -11.78 12.14 6.27
N LEU A 100 -12.52 11.38 7.04
CA LEU A 100 -13.91 11.06 6.77
C LEU A 100 -14.81 11.84 7.73
N GLU A 101 -15.53 12.82 7.19
CA GLU A 101 -16.50 13.59 7.97
C GLU A 101 -17.67 12.71 8.41
N ASN A 102 -18.23 12.99 9.59
CA ASN A 102 -19.36 12.27 10.17
C ASN A 102 -19.20 10.73 10.19
N ALA A 103 -17.94 10.25 10.25
CA ALA A 103 -17.69 8.82 10.34
C ALA A 103 -18.35 8.20 11.58
N PRO A 104 -19.00 7.03 11.46
CA PRO A 104 -19.64 6.36 12.59
C PRO A 104 -18.61 5.96 13.65
N MET A 105 -19.08 5.72 14.88
CA MET A 105 -18.22 5.37 16.01
C MET A 105 -17.42 4.09 15.74
N ALA A 106 -17.98 3.13 15.01
CA ALA A 106 -17.28 1.92 14.60
C ALA A 106 -16.02 2.25 13.79
N TYR A 107 -16.07 3.21 12.85
CA TYR A 107 -14.90 3.67 12.10
C TYR A 107 -13.79 4.24 13.00
N LYS A 108 -14.17 4.92 14.08
CA LYS A 108 -13.21 5.58 14.99
C LYS A 108 -12.61 4.63 16.04
N LYS A 109 -13.23 3.49 16.30
CA LYS A 109 -12.86 2.63 17.45
C LYS A 109 -12.50 1.19 17.08
N SER A 110 -12.98 0.67 15.94
CA SER A 110 -12.72 -0.71 15.51
C SER A 110 -11.62 -0.80 14.43
N GLY A 111 -11.43 -1.97 13.85
CA GLY A 111 -10.50 -2.18 12.75
C GLY A 111 -9.05 -1.84 13.10
N ASN A 112 -8.41 -1.03 12.26
CA ASN A 112 -7.01 -0.67 12.44
C ASN A 112 -6.75 0.09 13.74
N VAL A 113 -7.62 1.02 14.15
CA VAL A 113 -7.44 1.81 15.39
C VAL A 113 -7.43 0.92 16.63
N PHE A 114 -8.29 -0.10 16.65
CA PHE A 114 -8.30 -1.07 17.75
C PHE A 114 -6.97 -1.83 17.82
N LEU A 115 -6.47 -2.30 16.67
CA LEU A 115 -5.20 -3.03 16.60
C LEU A 115 -3.99 -2.16 16.91
N ASP A 116 -3.99 -0.88 16.52
CA ASP A 116 -2.94 0.07 16.91
C ASP A 116 -2.77 0.13 18.42
N LYS A 117 -3.89 0.22 19.16
CA LYS A 117 -3.90 0.20 20.63
C LYS A 117 -3.45 -1.14 21.20
N LEU A 118 -3.91 -2.23 20.58
CA LEU A 118 -3.57 -3.58 21.03
C LEU A 118 -2.06 -3.85 20.91
N PHE A 119 -1.40 -3.28 19.88
CA PHE A 119 0.06 -3.33 19.72
C PHE A 119 0.82 -2.35 20.62
N GLY A 120 0.13 -1.62 21.49
CA GLY A 120 0.75 -0.70 22.46
C GLY A 120 1.21 0.63 21.86
N ALA A 121 0.70 1.02 20.67
CA ALA A 121 1.03 2.30 20.10
C ALA A 121 0.36 3.46 20.86
N GLU A 122 1.13 4.53 21.10
CA GLU A 122 0.61 5.82 21.51
C GLU A 122 -0.12 6.47 20.32
N ILE A 123 -1.38 6.88 20.50
CA ILE A 123 -2.19 7.45 19.43
C ILE A 123 -2.53 8.89 19.76
N VAL A 124 -2.23 9.80 18.86
CA VAL A 124 -2.63 11.20 18.90
C VAL A 124 -3.43 11.54 17.66
N VAL A 125 -4.56 12.22 17.84
CA VAL A 125 -5.36 12.71 16.69
C VAL A 125 -4.88 14.11 16.36
N CYS A 126 -4.52 14.32 15.09
CA CYS A 126 -4.14 15.63 14.58
C CYS A 126 -5.34 16.60 14.66
N PRO A 127 -5.19 17.81 15.20
CA PRO A 127 -6.25 18.81 15.16
C PRO A 127 -6.67 19.13 13.70
N LYS A 128 -7.97 19.33 13.47
CA LYS A 128 -8.53 19.50 12.11
C LYS A 128 -7.91 20.66 11.30
N ASN A 129 -7.38 21.67 11.98
CA ASN A 129 -6.85 22.89 11.35
C ASN A 129 -5.34 22.83 11.13
N ARG A 130 -4.72 21.67 11.28
CA ARG A 130 -3.26 21.52 11.22
C ARG A 130 -2.85 20.54 10.15
N ASP A 131 -1.72 20.82 9.50
CA ASP A 131 -1.06 19.82 8.66
C ASP A 131 -0.51 18.69 9.54
N VAL A 132 -0.84 17.45 9.15
CA VAL A 132 -0.50 16.26 9.95
C VAL A 132 1.01 16.02 10.01
N LYS A 133 1.75 16.42 8.96
CA LYS A 133 3.21 16.27 8.91
C LYS A 133 3.88 17.29 9.82
N GLU A 134 3.46 18.56 9.77
CA GLU A 134 3.97 19.61 10.65
C GLU A 134 3.69 19.26 12.11
N TYR A 135 2.50 18.77 12.41
CA TYR A 135 2.16 18.35 13.77
C TYR A 135 3.01 17.17 14.26
N ALA A 136 3.31 16.21 13.38
CA ALA A 136 4.23 15.11 13.71
C ALA A 136 5.67 15.62 13.94
N GLU A 137 6.14 16.60 13.16
CA GLU A 137 7.46 17.23 13.35
C GLU A 137 7.57 17.91 14.71
N GLU A 138 6.55 18.61 15.20
CA GLU A 138 6.52 19.17 16.55
C GLU A 138 6.60 18.09 17.63
N LEU A 139 5.87 16.98 17.45
CA LEU A 139 5.94 15.85 18.38
C LEU A 139 7.33 15.23 18.38
N MET A 140 8.02 15.19 17.23
CA MET A 140 9.41 14.75 17.16
C MET A 140 10.34 15.66 17.97
N VAL A 141 10.15 16.99 17.90
CA VAL A 141 10.91 17.95 18.71
C VAL A 141 10.68 17.69 20.20
N LYS A 142 9.42 17.49 20.61
CA LYS A 142 9.07 17.16 22.00
C LYS A 142 9.68 15.82 22.45
N CYS A 143 9.71 14.81 21.60
CA CYS A 143 10.39 13.54 21.92
C CYS A 143 11.89 13.76 22.18
N LYS A 144 12.55 14.54 21.32
CA LYS A 144 13.99 14.87 21.48
C LYS A 144 14.26 15.63 22.80
N SER A 145 13.40 16.58 23.17
CA SER A 145 13.56 17.29 24.45
C SER A 145 13.42 16.39 25.69
N ASN A 146 12.74 15.25 25.53
CA ASN A 146 12.60 14.21 26.55
C ASN A 146 13.72 13.15 26.51
N GLY A 147 14.78 13.37 25.73
CA GLY A 147 15.90 12.42 25.59
C GLY A 147 15.62 11.20 24.70
N GLU A 148 14.51 11.19 23.95
CA GLU A 148 14.21 10.14 22.99
C GLU A 148 14.89 10.41 21.62
N ILE A 149 15.12 9.36 20.85
CA ILE A 149 15.62 9.45 19.47
C ILE A 149 14.46 9.05 18.54
N PRO A 150 13.63 10.02 18.09
CA PRO A 150 12.52 9.73 17.19
C PRO A 150 13.02 9.46 15.76
N TYR A 151 12.41 8.47 15.09
CA TYR A 151 12.56 8.20 13.67
C TYR A 151 11.21 8.32 12.98
N PHE A 152 11.13 9.16 11.95
CA PHE A 152 9.90 9.42 11.23
C PHE A 152 9.74 8.49 10.04
N ILE A 153 8.65 7.73 10.00
CA ILE A 153 8.23 6.96 8.84
C ILE A 153 7.09 7.71 8.13
N PRO A 154 7.28 8.17 6.89
CA PRO A 154 6.27 8.97 6.19
C PRO A 154 5.01 8.17 5.87
N VAL A 155 3.93 8.88 5.48
CA VAL A 155 2.65 8.27 5.09
C VAL A 155 2.85 7.08 4.18
N GLY A 156 2.33 5.93 4.59
CA GLY A 156 2.42 4.69 3.81
C GLY A 156 3.83 4.10 3.68
N GLY A 157 4.81 4.58 4.46
CA GLY A 157 6.21 4.17 4.32
C GLY A 157 6.78 4.45 2.93
N SER A 158 6.38 5.59 2.33
CA SER A 158 6.68 5.92 0.93
C SER A 158 7.86 6.90 0.87
N ASN A 159 9.04 6.35 0.81
CA ASN A 159 10.33 6.99 0.53
C ASN A 159 11.25 5.97 -0.15
N GLU A 160 12.44 6.40 -0.54
CA GLU A 160 13.45 5.60 -1.24
C GLU A 160 13.81 4.28 -0.53
N ILE A 161 13.78 4.26 0.80
CA ILE A 161 14.08 3.06 1.60
C ILE A 161 12.90 2.09 1.58
N GLY A 162 11.68 2.59 1.85
CA GLY A 162 10.48 1.76 1.85
C GLY A 162 10.15 1.16 0.48
N GLU A 163 10.52 1.85 -0.60
CA GLU A 163 10.31 1.38 -1.97
C GLU A 163 11.12 0.13 -2.32
N LEU A 164 12.25 -0.12 -1.64
CA LEU A 164 13.04 -1.34 -1.80
C LEU A 164 12.18 -2.60 -1.62
N GLY A 165 11.19 -2.55 -0.73
CA GLY A 165 10.24 -3.64 -0.53
C GLY A 165 9.41 -3.98 -1.77
N TYR A 166 9.12 -2.99 -2.62
CA TYR A 166 8.39 -3.22 -3.87
C TYR A 166 9.30 -3.49 -5.06
N ILE A 167 10.55 -3.05 -5.02
CA ILE A 167 11.58 -3.56 -5.94
C ILE A 167 11.72 -5.09 -5.76
N GLU A 168 11.81 -5.58 -4.51
CA GLU A 168 11.85 -7.02 -4.23
C GLU A 168 10.57 -7.75 -4.65
N CYS A 169 9.40 -7.14 -4.48
CA CYS A 169 8.15 -7.69 -5.01
C CYS A 169 8.22 -7.93 -6.52
N MET A 170 8.81 -6.98 -7.27
CA MET A 170 8.98 -7.12 -8.72
C MET A 170 10.00 -8.22 -9.07
N ARG A 171 10.99 -8.50 -8.22
CA ARG A 171 11.85 -9.68 -8.37
C ARG A 171 11.05 -10.98 -8.30
N GLU A 172 10.22 -11.11 -7.26
CA GLU A 172 9.34 -12.27 -7.10
C GLU A 172 8.43 -12.46 -8.33
N ILE A 173 7.80 -11.38 -8.79
CA ILE A 173 6.93 -11.39 -9.98
C ILE A 173 7.71 -11.77 -11.23
N SER A 174 8.90 -11.23 -11.44
CA SER A 174 9.72 -11.55 -12.62
C SER A 174 10.17 -13.01 -12.66
N GLN A 175 10.43 -13.60 -11.50
CA GLN A 175 10.78 -15.02 -11.39
C GLN A 175 9.60 -15.91 -11.73
N GLU A 176 8.42 -15.63 -11.17
CA GLU A 176 7.19 -16.37 -11.43
C GLU A 176 6.69 -16.18 -12.90
N SER A 177 6.98 -15.03 -13.49
CA SER A 177 6.61 -14.71 -14.86
C SER A 177 7.31 -15.57 -15.92
N LYS A 178 8.37 -16.28 -15.57
CA LYS A 178 8.95 -17.30 -16.47
C LYS A 178 7.93 -18.35 -16.89
N ASN A 179 6.98 -18.66 -16.01
CA ASN A 179 5.90 -19.61 -16.24
C ASN A 179 4.64 -18.93 -16.78
N ASN A 180 4.29 -17.77 -16.25
CA ASN A 180 2.99 -17.12 -16.46
C ASN A 180 2.99 -15.96 -17.48
N LYS A 181 4.15 -15.36 -17.81
CA LYS A 181 4.33 -14.26 -18.77
C LYS A 181 3.35 -13.10 -18.56
N PHE A 182 3.34 -12.51 -17.35
CA PHE A 182 2.50 -11.37 -17.06
C PHE A 182 2.82 -10.17 -17.95
N THR A 183 1.79 -9.48 -18.43
CA THR A 183 1.90 -8.30 -19.29
C THR A 183 1.65 -7.00 -18.53
N HIS A 184 0.82 -7.05 -17.50
CA HIS A 184 0.42 -5.90 -16.68
C HIS A 184 0.40 -6.24 -15.20
N VAL A 185 0.87 -5.31 -14.39
CA VAL A 185 0.66 -5.27 -12.94
C VAL A 185 -0.32 -4.14 -12.64
N ILE A 186 -1.38 -4.44 -11.90
CA ILE A 186 -2.39 -3.45 -11.48
C ILE A 186 -2.36 -3.35 -9.95
N LEU A 187 -2.36 -2.13 -9.42
CA LEU A 187 -2.27 -1.90 -7.98
C LEU A 187 -2.96 -0.60 -7.55
N ALA A 188 -3.26 -0.50 -6.25
CA ALA A 188 -3.75 0.73 -5.64
C ALA A 188 -2.63 1.76 -5.51
N SER A 189 -2.86 2.98 -5.98
CA SER A 189 -1.92 4.10 -5.91
C SER A 189 -2.48 5.21 -5.02
N GLY A 190 -1.97 5.33 -3.79
CA GLY A 190 -2.35 6.37 -2.82
C GLY A 190 -1.14 7.22 -2.44
N SER A 191 -0.35 6.80 -1.44
CA SER A 191 0.90 7.47 -1.05
C SER A 191 2.01 7.37 -2.11
N GLY A 192 1.85 6.54 -3.13
CA GLY A 192 2.74 6.42 -4.28
C GLY A 192 3.84 5.36 -4.16
N GLY A 193 4.35 5.06 -2.96
CA GLY A 193 5.54 4.22 -2.80
C GLY A 193 5.42 2.75 -3.22
N THR A 194 4.21 2.17 -3.26
CA THR A 194 4.01 0.83 -3.85
C THR A 194 4.12 0.89 -5.37
N HIS A 195 3.51 1.91 -5.97
CA HIS A 195 3.53 2.13 -7.41
C HIS A 195 4.93 2.48 -7.91
N SER A 196 5.59 3.47 -7.29
CA SER A 196 6.95 3.89 -7.65
C SER A 196 7.96 2.75 -7.47
N GLY A 197 7.94 2.04 -6.33
CA GLY A 197 8.82 0.89 -6.10
C GLY A 197 8.61 -0.24 -7.10
N SER A 198 7.36 -0.47 -7.58
CA SER A 198 7.09 -1.43 -8.65
C SER A 198 7.67 -0.98 -10.00
N ILE A 199 7.58 0.32 -10.33
CA ILE A 199 8.18 0.88 -11.55
C ILE A 199 9.71 0.80 -11.47
N VAL A 200 10.31 1.20 -10.36
CA VAL A 200 11.75 1.10 -10.16
C VAL A 200 12.21 -0.35 -10.23
N GLY A 201 11.43 -1.28 -9.64
CA GLY A 201 11.73 -2.71 -9.66
C GLY A 201 11.71 -3.33 -11.06
N LYS A 202 10.77 -2.95 -11.92
CA LYS A 202 10.78 -3.43 -13.32
C LYS A 202 12.02 -2.96 -14.09
N ILE A 203 12.50 -1.74 -13.82
CA ILE A 203 13.72 -1.20 -14.42
C ILE A 203 14.95 -1.94 -13.89
N TYR A 204 15.06 -2.08 -12.57
CA TYR A 204 16.18 -2.74 -11.91
C TYR A 204 16.39 -4.18 -12.39
N TYR A 205 15.28 -4.95 -12.50
CA TYR A 205 15.32 -6.34 -12.97
C TYR A 205 15.17 -6.48 -14.49
N LYS A 206 15.13 -5.37 -15.24
CA LYS A 206 14.95 -5.36 -16.71
C LYS A 206 13.74 -6.18 -17.14
N TYR A 207 12.66 -6.08 -16.37
CA TYR A 207 11.44 -6.82 -16.63
C TYR A 207 10.45 -5.98 -17.42
N ASN A 208 10.19 -6.38 -18.67
CA ASN A 208 9.28 -5.66 -19.57
C ASN A 208 7.82 -5.96 -19.21
N ILE A 209 7.23 -5.11 -18.38
CA ILE A 209 5.85 -5.19 -17.92
C ILE A 209 5.29 -3.78 -17.73
N ASN A 210 4.00 -3.60 -17.99
CA ASN A 210 3.29 -2.36 -17.68
C ASN A 210 2.85 -2.36 -16.21
N VAL A 211 3.09 -1.27 -15.51
CA VAL A 211 2.63 -1.08 -14.14
C VAL A 211 1.58 0.03 -14.13
N ILE A 212 0.35 -0.34 -13.73
CA ILE A 212 -0.83 0.54 -13.74
C ILE A 212 -1.25 0.80 -12.30
N GLY A 213 -1.25 2.08 -11.92
CA GLY A 213 -1.77 2.53 -10.64
C GLY A 213 -3.22 3.01 -10.76
N ILE A 214 -4.11 2.44 -9.97
CA ILE A 214 -5.46 2.99 -9.78
C ILE A 214 -5.40 3.95 -8.61
N SER A 215 -5.57 5.25 -8.87
CA SER A 215 -5.57 6.27 -7.81
C SER A 215 -6.75 6.06 -6.87
N VAL A 216 -6.49 6.19 -5.58
CA VAL A 216 -7.51 6.10 -4.52
C VAL A 216 -7.69 7.43 -3.79
N LYS A 217 -6.96 8.48 -4.21
CA LYS A 217 -6.98 9.79 -3.55
C LYS A 217 -6.88 10.95 -4.52
N ASP A 218 -5.76 11.07 -5.23
CA ASP A 218 -5.41 12.26 -5.98
C ASP A 218 -5.82 12.14 -7.46
N LYS A 219 -5.93 13.28 -8.13
CA LYS A 219 -6.14 13.33 -9.57
C LYS A 219 -4.94 12.73 -10.31
N LYS A 220 -5.19 12.27 -11.54
CA LYS A 220 -4.20 11.58 -12.38
C LYS A 220 -2.86 12.32 -12.43
N ILE A 221 -2.88 13.60 -12.81
CA ILE A 221 -1.66 14.40 -12.98
C ILE A 221 -0.86 14.50 -11.68
N ASP A 222 -1.53 14.77 -10.56
CA ASP A 222 -0.87 14.90 -9.25
C ASP A 222 -0.30 13.55 -8.78
N GLN A 223 -1.03 12.48 -9.02
CA GLN A 223 -0.59 11.14 -8.65
C GLN A 223 0.59 10.68 -9.53
N GLU A 224 0.57 10.95 -10.83
CA GLU A 224 1.68 10.69 -11.75
C GLU A 224 2.94 11.45 -11.33
N HIS A 225 2.82 12.75 -11.02
CA HIS A 225 3.93 13.57 -10.52
C HIS A 225 4.51 13.03 -9.21
N LYS A 226 3.64 12.65 -8.27
CA LYS A 226 4.04 12.06 -6.99
C LYS A 226 4.83 10.77 -7.18
N VAL A 227 4.30 9.85 -7.97
CA VAL A 227 4.93 8.55 -8.25
C VAL A 227 6.26 8.73 -8.96
N PHE A 228 6.31 9.61 -9.95
CA PHE A 228 7.55 9.91 -10.68
C PHE A 228 8.63 10.49 -9.77
N ASN A 229 8.27 11.45 -8.90
CA ASN A 229 9.24 12.06 -7.97
C ASN A 229 9.77 11.07 -6.93
N LEU A 230 8.90 10.17 -6.45
CA LEU A 230 9.31 9.08 -5.56
C LEU A 230 10.26 8.11 -6.30
N ALA A 231 9.88 7.69 -7.51
CA ALA A 231 10.71 6.80 -8.32
C ALA A 231 12.10 7.40 -8.61
N LYS A 232 12.17 8.72 -8.91
CA LYS A 232 13.47 9.40 -9.08
C LYS A 232 14.34 9.29 -7.84
N LYS A 233 13.80 9.62 -6.64
CA LYS A 233 14.55 9.54 -5.38
C LYS A 233 15.04 8.12 -5.12
N CYS A 234 14.21 7.13 -5.41
CA CYS A 234 14.59 5.72 -5.26
C CYS A 234 15.67 5.33 -6.28
N CYS A 235 15.58 5.76 -7.53
CA CYS A 235 16.61 5.54 -8.55
C CYS A 235 17.95 6.18 -8.16
N ASP A 236 17.94 7.42 -7.63
CA ASP A 236 19.12 8.08 -7.10
C ASP A 236 19.76 7.27 -5.97
N TYR A 237 18.93 6.76 -5.05
CA TYR A 237 19.36 5.98 -3.89
C TYR A 237 20.04 4.67 -4.29
N ILE A 238 19.50 3.96 -5.29
CA ILE A 238 20.07 2.68 -5.76
C ILE A 238 20.93 2.81 -7.03
N LYS A 239 21.17 4.05 -7.51
CA LYS A 239 22.05 4.40 -8.64
C LYS A 239 21.69 3.70 -9.95
N ILE A 240 20.43 3.85 -10.38
CA ILE A 240 19.92 3.35 -11.67
C ILE A 240 19.27 4.48 -12.50
N PRO A 241 19.08 4.28 -13.83
CA PRO A 241 18.37 5.25 -14.66
C PRO A 241 16.93 5.50 -14.20
N TYR A 242 16.42 6.72 -14.43
CA TYR A 242 15.06 7.12 -14.12
C TYR A 242 14.05 6.46 -15.08
N PRO A 243 12.81 6.23 -14.62
CA PRO A 243 11.71 5.90 -15.53
C PRO A 243 11.44 7.06 -16.49
N LYS A 244 10.90 6.76 -17.66
CA LYS A 244 10.29 7.78 -18.50
C LYS A 244 8.94 8.20 -17.90
N ARG A 245 8.49 9.42 -18.18
CA ARG A 245 7.21 9.92 -17.64
C ARG A 245 6.00 9.15 -18.16
N ASP A 246 6.03 8.69 -19.40
CA ASP A 246 4.99 7.88 -20.02
C ASP A 246 4.89 6.45 -19.46
N GLU A 247 5.88 6.00 -18.70
CA GLU A 247 5.82 4.75 -17.97
C GLU A 247 5.01 4.82 -16.66
N ILE A 248 4.65 6.05 -16.22
CA ILE A 248 3.83 6.28 -15.02
C ILE A 248 2.36 6.32 -15.46
N ILE A 249 1.70 5.18 -15.41
CA ILE A 249 0.31 5.04 -15.85
C ILE A 249 -0.63 5.10 -14.65
N VAL A 250 -1.51 6.09 -14.60
CA VAL A 250 -2.49 6.27 -13.52
C VAL A 250 -3.90 6.45 -14.09
N PHE A 251 -4.87 5.77 -13.48
CA PHE A 251 -6.29 6.01 -13.66
C PHE A 251 -6.91 6.52 -12.35
N ASP A 252 -7.64 7.64 -12.39
CA ASP A 252 -8.24 8.30 -11.22
C ASP A 252 -9.77 8.28 -11.19
N ASN A 253 -10.42 7.66 -12.17
CA ASN A 253 -11.88 7.60 -12.32
C ASN A 253 -12.59 6.86 -11.16
N TYR A 254 -11.83 6.17 -10.30
CA TYR A 254 -12.35 5.29 -9.24
C TYR A 254 -12.21 5.88 -7.83
N VAL A 255 -11.71 7.11 -7.72
CA VAL A 255 -11.54 7.82 -6.43
C VAL A 255 -12.89 8.11 -5.79
N GLY A 256 -13.92 8.44 -6.60
CA GLY A 256 -15.22 8.89 -6.11
C GLY A 256 -15.13 10.26 -5.46
N GLN A 257 -15.88 10.47 -4.36
CA GLN A 257 -15.91 11.75 -3.64
C GLN A 257 -14.61 12.05 -2.87
N GLY A 258 -13.74 11.07 -2.70
CA GLY A 258 -12.44 11.28 -2.05
C GLY A 258 -11.86 10.03 -1.40
N TYR A 259 -10.74 10.25 -0.73
CA TYR A 259 -10.03 9.19 -0.01
C TYR A 259 -10.88 8.63 1.14
N GLY A 260 -11.04 7.32 1.17
CA GLY A 260 -11.77 6.63 2.22
C GLY A 260 -13.29 6.71 2.09
N VAL A 261 -13.83 7.53 1.17
CA VAL A 261 -15.28 7.58 0.90
C VAL A 261 -15.66 6.38 0.03
N PRO A 262 -16.65 5.55 0.46
CA PRO A 262 -17.13 4.41 -0.31
C PRO A 262 -17.72 4.84 -1.66
N THR A 263 -17.59 3.97 -2.67
CA THR A 263 -18.26 4.12 -3.99
C THR A 263 -19.01 2.84 -4.33
N GLU A 264 -20.06 2.92 -5.14
CA GLU A 264 -20.82 1.73 -5.54
C GLU A 264 -19.95 0.70 -6.25
N GLY A 265 -19.13 1.13 -7.22
CA GLY A 265 -18.24 0.21 -7.92
C GLY A 265 -17.21 -0.45 -6.99
N MET A 266 -16.75 0.23 -5.93
CA MET A 266 -15.91 -0.39 -4.89
C MET A 266 -16.68 -1.47 -4.14
N LYS A 267 -17.94 -1.21 -3.74
CA LYS A 267 -18.78 -2.19 -3.02
C LYS A 267 -19.02 -3.43 -3.88
N GLU A 268 -19.34 -3.23 -5.16
CA GLU A 268 -19.51 -4.31 -6.14
C GLU A 268 -18.24 -5.13 -6.31
N ALA A 269 -17.08 -4.48 -6.44
CA ALA A 269 -15.78 -5.14 -6.58
C ALA A 269 -15.42 -5.98 -5.34
N VAL A 270 -15.67 -5.46 -4.12
CA VAL A 270 -15.48 -6.20 -2.87
C VAL A 270 -16.38 -7.43 -2.81
N LYS A 271 -17.68 -7.27 -3.13
CA LYS A 271 -18.65 -8.38 -3.17
C LYS A 271 -18.27 -9.41 -4.24
N LEU A 272 -17.88 -8.96 -5.43
CA LEU A 272 -17.48 -9.83 -6.53
C LEU A 272 -16.27 -10.70 -6.14
N MET A 273 -15.21 -10.12 -5.58
CA MET A 273 -14.03 -10.87 -5.15
C MET A 273 -14.37 -11.85 -4.02
N ALA A 274 -15.15 -11.44 -3.04
CA ALA A 274 -15.55 -12.27 -1.94
C ALA A 274 -16.39 -13.48 -2.38
N THR A 275 -17.37 -13.26 -3.27
CA THR A 275 -18.31 -14.32 -3.70
C THR A 275 -17.75 -15.24 -4.76
N LYS A 276 -16.79 -14.78 -5.57
CA LYS A 276 -16.19 -15.59 -6.64
C LYS A 276 -14.91 -16.32 -6.21
N GLU A 277 -14.07 -15.69 -5.39
CA GLU A 277 -12.74 -16.23 -5.04
C GLU A 277 -12.53 -16.39 -3.51
N ALA A 278 -13.53 -16.05 -2.68
CA ALA A 278 -13.42 -16.06 -1.22
C ALA A 278 -12.26 -15.18 -0.68
N ILE A 279 -11.92 -14.11 -1.37
CA ILE A 279 -10.86 -13.17 -1.00
C ILE A 279 -11.47 -11.84 -0.58
N LEU A 280 -11.03 -11.27 0.56
CA LEU A 280 -11.56 -10.04 1.12
C LEU A 280 -10.71 -8.83 0.72
N LEU A 281 -11.27 -7.92 -0.05
CA LEU A 281 -10.66 -6.63 -0.38
C LEU A 281 -11.04 -5.58 0.69
N ASP A 282 -10.19 -4.55 0.84
CA ASP A 282 -10.52 -3.40 1.68
C ASP A 282 -11.28 -2.31 0.89
N PRO A 283 -12.12 -1.49 1.56
CA PRO A 283 -12.95 -0.49 0.88
C PRO A 283 -12.17 0.76 0.43
N VAL A 284 -10.94 0.97 0.91
CA VAL A 284 -10.18 2.21 0.66
C VAL A 284 -9.24 2.07 -0.53
N TYR A 285 -8.53 0.96 -0.61
CA TYR A 285 -7.45 0.73 -1.58
C TYR A 285 -7.76 -0.40 -2.55
N SER A 286 -7.77 -1.65 -2.06
CA SER A 286 -7.87 -2.83 -2.93
C SER A 286 -9.23 -2.95 -3.60
N GLY A 287 -10.32 -2.56 -2.92
CA GLY A 287 -11.65 -2.54 -3.53
C GLY A 287 -11.77 -1.52 -4.66
N LYS A 288 -11.29 -0.27 -4.47
CA LYS A 288 -11.30 0.74 -5.53
C LYS A 288 -10.38 0.35 -6.69
N SER A 289 -9.20 -0.20 -6.41
CA SER A 289 -8.28 -0.59 -7.46
C SER A 289 -8.74 -1.83 -8.23
N PHE A 290 -9.40 -2.77 -7.57
CA PHE A 290 -10.00 -3.91 -8.25
C PHE A 290 -11.22 -3.49 -9.09
N ASN A 291 -12.04 -2.55 -8.63
CA ASN A 291 -13.07 -1.91 -9.45
C ASN A 291 -12.48 -1.32 -10.73
N GLY A 292 -11.34 -0.62 -10.62
CA GLY A 292 -10.63 -0.10 -11.79
C GLY A 292 -10.16 -1.19 -12.75
N LEU A 293 -9.64 -2.31 -12.25
CA LEU A 293 -9.28 -3.45 -13.08
C LEU A 293 -10.49 -4.01 -13.82
N VAL A 294 -11.61 -4.24 -13.13
CA VAL A 294 -12.86 -4.76 -13.71
C VAL A 294 -13.38 -3.85 -14.81
N ASP A 295 -13.45 -2.55 -14.56
CA ASP A 295 -13.91 -1.56 -15.53
C ASP A 295 -13.00 -1.49 -16.78
N LEU A 296 -11.67 -1.54 -16.58
CA LEU A 296 -10.72 -1.56 -17.71
C LEU A 296 -10.83 -2.84 -18.54
N VAL A 297 -11.10 -3.99 -17.93
CA VAL A 297 -11.40 -5.24 -18.68
C VAL A 297 -12.69 -5.09 -19.49
N ASN A 298 -13.76 -4.60 -18.87
CA ASN A 298 -15.05 -4.39 -19.53
C ASN A 298 -14.97 -3.39 -20.69
N LYS A 299 -14.12 -2.36 -20.57
CA LYS A 299 -13.83 -1.37 -21.62
C LYS A 299 -12.87 -1.86 -22.70
N LYS A 300 -12.44 -3.13 -22.62
CA LYS A 300 -11.51 -3.73 -23.61
C LYS A 300 -10.18 -2.97 -23.69
N TYR A 301 -9.71 -2.40 -22.57
CA TYR A 301 -8.40 -1.76 -22.50
C TYR A 301 -7.26 -2.76 -22.69
N PHE A 302 -7.45 -3.98 -22.22
CA PHE A 302 -6.52 -5.09 -22.36
C PHE A 302 -6.91 -6.00 -23.52
N LYS A 303 -5.93 -6.65 -24.11
CA LYS A 303 -6.15 -7.72 -25.09
C LYS A 303 -6.56 -9.03 -24.39
N ASP A 304 -7.34 -9.87 -25.05
CA ASP A 304 -7.74 -11.18 -24.49
C ASP A 304 -6.52 -12.10 -24.22
N THR A 305 -5.41 -11.86 -24.92
CA THR A 305 -4.14 -12.58 -24.75
C THR A 305 -3.30 -12.06 -23.58
N ASP A 306 -3.65 -10.91 -22.99
CA ASP A 306 -2.93 -10.36 -21.88
C ASP A 306 -3.06 -11.21 -20.60
N ARG A 307 -2.10 -11.08 -19.72
CA ARG A 307 -2.11 -11.73 -18.42
C ARG A 307 -1.91 -10.65 -17.34
N LEU A 308 -2.97 -10.40 -16.61
CA LEU A 308 -3.05 -9.33 -15.64
C LEU A 308 -2.69 -9.86 -14.25
N LEU A 309 -1.84 -9.15 -13.52
CA LEU A 309 -1.50 -9.45 -12.14
C LEU A 309 -1.98 -8.32 -11.24
N PHE A 310 -3.01 -8.57 -10.44
CA PHE A 310 -3.49 -7.64 -9.43
C PHE A 310 -2.69 -7.81 -8.14
N ILE A 311 -2.06 -6.73 -7.63
CA ILE A 311 -1.42 -6.76 -6.32
C ILE A 311 -2.47 -6.47 -5.25
N HIS A 312 -2.83 -7.48 -4.49
CA HIS A 312 -3.71 -7.35 -3.33
C HIS A 312 -2.92 -6.84 -2.14
N THR A 313 -3.03 -5.54 -1.88
CA THR A 313 -2.25 -4.83 -0.87
C THR A 313 -2.70 -5.07 0.58
N GLY A 314 -3.68 -5.94 0.80
CA GLY A 314 -4.23 -6.22 2.13
C GLY A 314 -5.31 -5.20 2.54
N GLY A 315 -5.54 -5.10 3.85
CA GLY A 315 -6.44 -4.11 4.43
C GLY A 315 -7.82 -4.63 4.84
N ALA A 316 -8.10 -5.92 4.74
CA ALA A 316 -9.38 -6.52 5.09
C ALA A 316 -9.87 -6.19 6.52
N VAL A 317 -8.95 -5.91 7.45
CA VAL A 317 -9.27 -5.44 8.81
C VAL A 317 -10.17 -4.22 8.81
N SER A 318 -10.02 -3.31 7.83
CA SER A 318 -10.85 -2.11 7.75
C SER A 318 -12.30 -2.38 7.36
N LEU A 319 -12.64 -3.56 6.82
CA LEU A 319 -14.04 -3.92 6.51
C LEU A 319 -14.95 -3.81 7.73
N HIS A 320 -14.48 -4.25 8.91
CA HIS A 320 -15.24 -4.15 10.15
C HIS A 320 -15.55 -2.69 10.56
N ALA A 321 -14.67 -1.75 10.18
CA ALA A 321 -14.90 -0.32 10.42
C ALA A 321 -15.79 0.33 9.34
N TYR A 322 -16.04 -0.36 8.23
CA TYR A 322 -16.82 0.10 7.08
C TYR A 322 -18.10 -0.70 6.84
N GLU A 323 -18.54 -1.53 7.81
CA GLU A 323 -19.76 -2.34 7.68
C GLU A 323 -20.96 -1.51 7.20
N TRP A 324 -21.13 -0.31 7.74
CA TRP A 324 -22.17 0.64 7.37
C TRP A 324 -22.22 0.98 5.86
N ALA A 325 -21.11 0.82 5.15
CA ALA A 325 -21.05 1.11 3.71
C ALA A 325 -21.64 -0.01 2.85
N PHE A 326 -21.89 -1.19 3.41
CA PHE A 326 -22.39 -2.37 2.71
C PHE A 326 -23.84 -2.74 3.08
N GLN A 327 -24.43 -1.97 3.98
CA GLN A 327 -25.84 -2.09 4.39
C GLN A 327 -26.78 -1.50 3.34
#